data_bc9feb3e3a0b78e1bf2ae3ddb9d04482
#
_entry.id   bc9feb3e3a0b78e1bf2ae3ddb9d04482
#
_cell.length_a   1.000
_cell.length_b   1.000
_cell.length_c   1.000
_cell.angle_alpha   90.00
_cell.angle_beta   90.00
_cell.angle_gamma   90.00
#
_symmetry.space_group_name_H-M   'P 1'
#
loop_
_entity.id
_entity.type
_entity.pdbx_description
1 polymer ?
#
loop_
_entity_poly.entity_id
_entity_poly.type
_entity_poly.pdbx_seq_one_letter_code
_entity_poly.pdbx_strand_id
1 'polypeptide(L)'
;RSIIAKRKVKVISPDIDTRAKGDYIESRNGLWLDAIKVKHAVQIMSVVKPEDEVVAIDELQFFDSNIVKVISKLMDEGKKVIGTGLELDFKAEPFGSMPELMCIATEVHKLHAVCMKCGCENATRTQRLIDGKPADKNSPLIMIGGDETYEARCIKCYELPDVELEKKKRGFKVLNFVGK
;
A
#
# COMPACT_ATOMS: atom_id res chain seq x y z
N ARG A 1 2.06 13.45 14.32
CA ARG A 1 2.66 13.37 15.67
C ARG A 1 4.17 13.67 15.62
N SER A 2 4.99 12.97 14.83
CA SER A 2 6.46 13.16 14.79
C SER A 2 6.89 14.59 14.45
N ILE A 3 6.26 15.24 13.45
CA ILE A 3 6.51 16.63 13.08
C ILE A 3 6.13 17.57 14.22
N ILE A 4 4.98 17.36 14.88
CA ILE A 4 4.55 18.16 16.03
C ILE A 4 5.57 18.01 17.18
N ALA A 5 6.13 16.81 17.35
CA ALA A 5 7.19 16.53 18.33
C ALA A 5 8.57 17.07 17.90
N LYS A 6 8.64 17.88 16.84
CA LYS A 6 9.87 18.49 16.28
C LYS A 6 10.96 17.49 15.90
N ARG A 7 10.58 16.24 15.60
CA ARG A 7 11.52 15.23 15.08
C ARG A 7 11.83 15.54 13.61
N LYS A 8 13.03 15.22 13.18
CA LYS A 8 13.42 15.30 11.78
C LYS A 8 12.79 14.15 11.03
N VAL A 9 11.84 14.45 10.16
CA VAL A 9 11.05 13.47 9.38
C VAL A 9 11.42 13.59 7.91
N LYS A 10 11.80 12.47 7.30
CA LYS A 10 11.97 12.32 5.86
C LYS A 10 10.75 11.60 5.32
N VAL A 11 10.12 12.17 4.29
CA VAL A 11 8.97 11.54 3.61
C VAL A 11 9.40 11.15 2.20
N ILE A 12 9.06 9.93 1.80
CA ILE A 12 9.49 9.32 0.54
C ILE A 12 8.29 8.67 -0.12
N SER A 13 8.20 8.77 -1.43
CA SER A 13 7.21 8.07 -2.25
C SER A 13 7.85 7.50 -3.52
N PRO A 14 7.27 6.44 -4.12
CA PRO A 14 7.75 5.94 -5.39
C PRO A 14 7.45 6.91 -6.52
N ASP A 15 8.40 7.04 -7.45
CA ASP A 15 8.22 7.85 -8.67
C ASP A 15 7.53 7.01 -9.75
N ILE A 16 6.23 6.73 -9.56
CA ILE A 16 5.43 5.91 -10.49
C ILE A 16 4.49 6.78 -11.31
N ASP A 17 4.06 7.92 -10.78
CA ASP A 17 3.03 8.75 -11.40
C ASP A 17 3.61 10.04 -11.95
N THR A 18 3.67 10.11 -13.29
CA THR A 18 4.01 11.34 -14.02
C THR A 18 2.89 12.40 -13.96
N ARG A 19 1.70 12.08 -13.41
CA ARG A 19 0.56 12.99 -13.30
C ARG A 19 0.62 13.89 -12.07
N ALA A 20 1.25 13.47 -11.01
CA ALA A 20 1.44 14.30 -9.82
C ALA A 20 2.53 15.34 -10.09
N LYS A 21 2.10 16.56 -10.40
CA LYS A 21 2.98 17.73 -10.56
C LYS A 21 3.44 18.19 -9.18
N GLY A 22 4.58 17.69 -8.69
CA GLY A 22 5.21 18.18 -7.47
C GLY A 22 5.83 17.08 -6.60
N ASP A 23 6.76 17.50 -5.75
CA ASP A 23 7.45 16.65 -4.78
C ASP A 23 6.69 16.66 -3.43
N TYR A 24 5.43 16.23 -3.44
CA TYR A 24 4.59 16.16 -2.25
C TYR A 24 3.64 14.96 -2.30
N ILE A 25 3.21 14.54 -1.10
CA ILE A 25 2.11 13.60 -0.91
C ILE A 25 0.90 14.40 -0.46
N GLU A 26 -0.24 14.20 -1.13
CA GLU A 26 -1.49 14.82 -0.77
C GLU A 26 -2.47 13.79 -0.19
N SER A 27 -3.02 14.11 0.98
CA SER A 27 -4.12 13.31 1.53
C SER A 27 -5.44 13.72 0.90
N ARG A 28 -6.43 12.82 0.90
CA ARG A 28 -7.79 13.13 0.42
C ARG A 28 -8.46 14.33 1.11
N ASN A 29 -7.97 14.73 2.27
CA ASN A 29 -8.46 15.88 3.03
C ASN A 29 -7.68 17.17 2.71
N GLY A 30 -6.86 17.19 1.66
CA GLY A 30 -6.10 18.37 1.24
C GLY A 30 -4.89 18.71 2.11
N LEU A 31 -4.46 17.82 3.00
CA LEU A 31 -3.20 17.97 3.71
C LEU A 31 -2.07 17.41 2.84
N TRP A 32 -1.02 18.16 2.71
CA TRP A 32 0.17 17.76 1.93
C TRP A 32 1.43 17.82 2.77
N LEU A 33 2.36 16.96 2.40
CA LEU A 33 3.70 16.90 2.97
C LEU A 33 4.70 16.82 1.80
N ASP A 34 5.77 17.60 1.90
CA ASP A 34 6.88 17.47 0.97
C ASP A 34 7.42 16.05 1.02
N ALA A 35 7.55 15.42 -0.13
CA ALA A 35 8.03 14.06 -0.27
C ALA A 35 9.09 13.96 -1.36
N ILE A 36 10.13 13.19 -1.11
CA ILE A 36 11.14 12.91 -2.12
C ILE A 36 10.68 11.70 -2.94
N LYS A 37 10.56 11.88 -4.24
CA LYS A 37 10.24 10.80 -5.17
C LYS A 37 11.50 10.04 -5.55
N VAL A 38 11.46 8.71 -5.48
CA VAL A 38 12.55 7.83 -5.87
C VAL A 38 12.03 6.68 -6.74
N LYS A 39 12.82 6.27 -7.73
CA LYS A 39 12.43 5.18 -8.67
C LYS A 39 12.75 3.80 -8.11
N HIS A 40 13.83 3.69 -7.36
CA HIS A 40 14.32 2.42 -6.83
C HIS A 40 14.53 2.50 -5.33
N ALA A 41 14.22 1.43 -4.63
CA ALA A 41 14.33 1.37 -3.18
C ALA A 41 15.73 1.75 -2.66
N VAL A 42 16.78 1.35 -3.37
CA VAL A 42 18.16 1.65 -2.96
C VAL A 42 18.49 3.14 -2.89
N GLN A 43 17.78 3.98 -3.66
CA GLN A 43 17.96 5.43 -3.67
C GLN A 43 17.53 6.07 -2.34
N ILE A 44 16.67 5.40 -1.56
CA ILE A 44 16.25 5.85 -0.24
C ILE A 44 17.47 6.08 0.66
N MET A 45 18.47 5.19 0.58
CA MET A 45 19.69 5.32 1.38
C MET A 45 20.53 6.57 1.05
N SER A 46 20.41 7.11 -0.15
CA SER A 46 21.13 8.32 -0.56
C SER A 46 20.42 9.61 -0.16
N VAL A 47 19.11 9.57 0.09
CA VAL A 47 18.29 10.75 0.43
C VAL A 47 18.03 10.87 1.94
N VAL A 48 18.11 9.75 2.67
CA VAL A 48 18.02 9.75 4.13
C VAL A 48 19.35 10.16 4.73
N LYS A 49 19.32 11.17 5.61
CA LYS A 49 20.50 11.71 6.27
C LYS A 49 20.68 11.12 7.67
N PRO A 50 21.89 11.15 8.22
CA PRO A 50 22.15 10.68 9.59
C PRO A 50 21.24 11.33 10.65
N GLU A 51 20.95 12.64 10.47
CA GLU A 51 20.11 13.40 11.38
C GLU A 51 18.60 13.13 11.25
N ASP A 52 18.12 12.46 10.19
CA ASP A 52 16.72 12.07 10.05
C ASP A 52 16.39 10.99 11.09
N GLU A 53 15.42 11.25 11.96
CA GLU A 53 15.01 10.34 13.02
C GLU A 53 13.87 9.40 12.58
N VAL A 54 13.02 9.91 11.69
CA VAL A 54 11.85 9.20 11.20
C VAL A 54 11.85 9.19 9.67
N VAL A 55 11.68 8.01 9.10
CA VAL A 55 11.55 7.82 7.65
C VAL A 55 10.15 7.31 7.37
N ALA A 56 9.32 8.13 6.74
CA ALA A 56 7.97 7.76 6.31
C ALA A 56 8.00 7.41 4.81
N ILE A 57 7.53 6.24 4.44
CA ILE A 57 7.54 5.75 3.06
C ILE A 57 6.11 5.40 2.67
N ASP A 58 5.61 6.06 1.65
CA ASP A 58 4.26 5.83 1.12
C ASP A 58 4.28 4.84 -0.04
N GLU A 59 3.13 4.18 -0.28
CA GLU A 59 2.89 3.28 -1.40
C GLU A 59 3.99 2.19 -1.56
N LEU A 60 4.34 1.53 -0.45
CA LEU A 60 5.43 0.55 -0.36
C LEU A 60 5.33 -0.59 -1.36
N GLN A 61 4.11 -0.98 -1.78
CA GLN A 61 3.86 -2.06 -2.72
C GLN A 61 4.45 -1.82 -4.10
N PHE A 62 4.77 -0.58 -4.43
CA PHE A 62 5.30 -0.23 -5.73
C PHE A 62 6.83 -0.22 -5.81
N PHE A 63 7.51 -0.41 -4.71
CA PHE A 63 8.98 -0.51 -4.73
C PHE A 63 9.46 -1.90 -5.16
N ASP A 64 10.66 -1.96 -5.72
CA ASP A 64 11.33 -3.22 -6.01
C ASP A 64 11.68 -3.99 -4.72
N SER A 65 12.01 -5.28 -4.84
CA SER A 65 12.27 -6.18 -3.70
C SER A 65 13.41 -5.75 -2.77
N ASN A 66 14.26 -4.81 -3.19
CA ASN A 66 15.30 -4.27 -2.32
C ASN A 66 14.72 -3.43 -1.18
N ILE A 67 13.45 -3.03 -1.26
CA ILE A 67 12.80 -2.24 -0.20
C ILE A 67 12.87 -2.91 1.17
N VAL A 68 12.77 -4.25 1.22
CA VAL A 68 12.87 -5.01 2.47
C VAL A 68 14.25 -4.83 3.11
N LYS A 69 15.31 -4.96 2.31
CA LYS A 69 16.69 -4.78 2.78
C LYS A 69 16.96 -3.33 3.19
N VAL A 70 16.43 -2.37 2.45
CA VAL A 70 16.57 -0.94 2.75
C VAL A 70 15.91 -0.61 4.08
N ILE A 71 14.68 -1.08 4.30
CA ILE A 71 13.95 -0.83 5.55
C ILE A 71 14.67 -1.50 6.72
N SER A 72 15.11 -2.76 6.58
CA SER A 72 15.88 -3.45 7.63
C SER A 72 17.14 -2.64 8.00
N LYS A 73 17.88 -2.15 7.02
CA LYS A 73 19.07 -1.34 7.25
C LYS A 73 18.77 -0.03 7.97
N LEU A 74 17.71 0.67 7.58
CA LEU A 74 17.28 1.90 8.27
C LEU A 74 16.91 1.62 9.74
N MET A 75 16.26 0.49 10.02
CA MET A 75 15.92 0.06 11.37
C MET A 75 17.20 -0.27 12.18
N ASP A 76 18.17 -0.97 11.58
CA ASP A 76 19.47 -1.26 12.20
C ASP A 76 20.27 0.02 12.51
N GLU A 77 20.10 1.07 11.70
CA GLU A 77 20.66 2.41 11.94
C GLU A 77 19.88 3.21 13.01
N GLY A 78 18.89 2.61 13.66
CA GLY A 78 18.08 3.22 14.72
C GLY A 78 17.02 4.20 14.22
N LYS A 79 16.70 4.24 12.93
CA LYS A 79 15.64 5.07 12.39
C LYS A 79 14.27 4.48 12.72
N LYS A 80 13.30 5.34 13.06
CA LYS A 80 11.89 4.93 13.11
C LYS A 80 11.33 4.92 11.68
N VAL A 81 11.02 3.75 11.15
CA VAL A 81 10.39 3.62 9.83
C VAL A 81 8.88 3.51 9.97
N ILE A 82 8.14 4.27 9.18
CA ILE A 82 6.68 4.23 9.05
C ILE A 82 6.37 3.98 7.59
N GLY A 83 5.76 2.84 7.30
CA GLY A 83 5.38 2.47 5.94
C GLY A 83 3.86 2.44 5.75
N THR A 84 3.39 2.87 4.60
CA THR A 84 1.99 2.72 4.17
C THR A 84 1.94 1.98 2.85
N GLY A 85 0.85 1.26 2.59
CA GLY A 85 0.70 0.53 1.34
C GLY A 85 -0.49 -0.42 1.35
N LEU A 86 -0.79 -0.96 0.18
CA LEU A 86 -1.82 -1.97 0.00
C LEU A 86 -1.20 -3.37 0.10
N GLU A 87 -1.70 -4.20 1.00
CA GLU A 87 -1.22 -5.57 1.15
C GLU A 87 -1.67 -6.51 0.02
N LEU A 88 -2.78 -6.17 -0.64
CA LEU A 88 -3.34 -6.92 -1.76
C LEU A 88 -3.55 -6.02 -2.97
N ASP A 89 -3.27 -6.56 -4.13
CA ASP A 89 -3.59 -5.94 -5.41
C ASP A 89 -5.08 -6.07 -5.77
N PHE A 90 -5.47 -5.58 -6.96
CA PHE A 90 -6.85 -5.67 -7.44
C PHE A 90 -7.31 -7.11 -7.74
N LYS A 91 -6.40 -8.09 -7.81
CA LYS A 91 -6.69 -9.53 -7.97
C LYS A 91 -6.87 -10.23 -6.63
N ALA A 92 -6.74 -9.50 -5.53
CA ALA A 92 -6.68 -10.02 -4.16
C ALA A 92 -5.47 -10.96 -3.94
N GLU A 93 -4.38 -10.73 -4.67
CA GLU A 93 -3.10 -11.40 -4.51
C GLU A 93 -2.14 -10.51 -3.70
N PRO A 94 -1.11 -11.09 -3.03
CA PRO A 94 -0.11 -10.30 -2.31
C PRO A 94 0.55 -9.25 -3.21
N PHE A 95 0.62 -8.00 -2.74
CA PHE A 95 1.11 -6.91 -3.55
C PHE A 95 2.59 -6.59 -3.26
N GLY A 96 3.45 -6.81 -4.25
CA GLY A 96 4.87 -6.52 -4.14
C GLY A 96 5.53 -7.16 -2.92
N SER A 97 6.37 -6.41 -2.23
CA SER A 97 7.08 -6.86 -1.02
C SER A 97 6.28 -6.66 0.28
N MET A 98 4.99 -6.31 0.20
CA MET A 98 4.18 -6.06 1.40
C MET A 98 4.15 -7.23 2.39
N PRO A 99 4.04 -8.51 1.96
CA PRO A 99 4.06 -9.63 2.90
C PRO A 99 5.33 -9.69 3.75
N GLU A 100 6.50 -9.52 3.11
CA GLU A 100 7.78 -9.55 3.81
C GLU A 100 7.94 -8.34 4.74
N LEU A 101 7.51 -7.16 4.30
CA LEU A 101 7.53 -5.94 5.09
C LEU A 101 6.64 -6.06 6.33
N MET A 102 5.46 -6.66 6.20
CA MET A 102 4.57 -6.93 7.32
C MET A 102 5.16 -7.94 8.30
N CYS A 103 5.95 -8.92 7.82
CA CYS A 103 6.62 -9.89 8.67
C CYS A 103 7.74 -9.27 9.52
N ILE A 104 8.50 -8.31 8.98
CA ILE A 104 9.59 -7.65 9.72
C ILE A 104 9.13 -6.45 10.55
N ALA A 105 7.90 -5.96 10.35
CA ALA A 105 7.36 -4.83 11.08
C ALA A 105 7.14 -5.17 12.55
N THR A 106 7.49 -4.25 13.45
CA THR A 106 7.20 -4.37 14.90
C THR A 106 5.70 -4.24 15.18
N GLU A 107 5.01 -3.40 14.39
CA GLU A 107 3.56 -3.18 14.51
C GLU A 107 2.94 -3.13 13.11
N VAL A 108 1.80 -3.80 12.93
CA VAL A 108 1.02 -3.78 11.69
C VAL A 108 -0.41 -3.35 12.01
N HIS A 109 -0.83 -2.24 11.42
CA HIS A 109 -2.20 -1.74 11.54
C HIS A 109 -2.94 -1.96 10.21
N LYS A 110 -3.85 -2.93 10.17
CA LYS A 110 -4.72 -3.13 9.02
C LYS A 110 -5.93 -2.22 9.11
N LEU A 111 -6.01 -1.26 8.20
CA LEU A 111 -7.12 -0.33 8.10
C LEU A 111 -8.17 -0.89 7.13
N HIS A 112 -9.43 -0.75 7.51
CA HIS A 112 -10.55 -1.12 6.66
C HIS A 112 -11.26 0.12 6.16
N ALA A 113 -11.72 0.07 4.91
CA ALA A 113 -12.56 1.11 4.34
C ALA A 113 -14.04 0.73 4.44
N VAL A 114 -14.90 1.67 4.09
CA VAL A 114 -16.33 1.40 3.87
C VAL A 114 -16.53 0.83 2.48
N CYS A 115 -17.27 -0.28 2.37
CA CYS A 115 -17.56 -0.90 1.09
C CYS A 115 -18.47 -0.02 0.24
N MET A 116 -18.00 0.41 -0.93
CA MET A 116 -18.75 1.32 -1.80
C MET A 116 -20.01 0.67 -2.42
N LYS A 117 -20.14 -0.66 -2.37
CA LYS A 117 -21.34 -1.37 -2.88
C LYS A 117 -22.41 -1.60 -1.83
N CYS A 118 -22.06 -1.96 -0.60
CA CYS A 118 -23.05 -2.32 0.42
C CYS A 118 -22.97 -1.50 1.71
N GLY A 119 -22.02 -0.58 1.82
CA GLY A 119 -21.89 0.32 2.98
C GLY A 119 -21.34 -0.32 4.26
N CYS A 120 -20.91 -1.60 4.23
CA CYS A 120 -20.32 -2.20 5.42
C CYS A 120 -18.89 -1.66 5.66
N GLU A 121 -18.47 -1.62 6.93
CA GLU A 121 -17.18 -1.07 7.37
C GLU A 121 -16.00 -2.08 7.27
N ASN A 122 -16.15 -3.13 6.45
CA ASN A 122 -15.16 -4.21 6.32
C ASN A 122 -14.67 -4.37 4.88
N ALA A 123 -14.42 -3.27 4.18
CA ALA A 123 -13.82 -3.32 2.86
C ALA A 123 -12.31 -3.58 2.99
N THR A 124 -11.89 -4.73 2.51
CA THR A 124 -10.50 -5.22 2.51
C THR A 124 -10.00 -5.58 1.11
N ARG A 125 -10.76 -5.22 0.09
CA ARG A 125 -10.43 -5.51 -1.31
C ARG A 125 -10.46 -4.24 -2.12
N THR A 126 -9.53 -4.14 -3.04
CA THR A 126 -9.49 -3.09 -4.05
C THR A 126 -10.17 -3.62 -5.31
N GLN A 127 -11.36 -3.13 -5.60
CA GLN A 127 -12.06 -3.42 -6.84
C GLN A 127 -11.60 -2.46 -7.92
N ARG A 128 -11.00 -2.98 -8.96
CA ARG A 128 -10.69 -2.21 -10.16
C ARG A 128 -11.85 -2.30 -11.13
N LEU A 129 -12.25 -1.16 -11.67
CA LEU A 129 -13.29 -1.04 -12.68
C LEU A 129 -12.71 -0.41 -13.95
N ILE A 130 -13.09 -0.95 -15.10
CA ILE A 130 -12.84 -0.39 -16.43
C ILE A 130 -14.21 -0.19 -17.06
N ASP A 131 -14.55 1.03 -17.46
CA ASP A 131 -15.89 1.38 -17.96
C ASP A 131 -17.02 0.94 -17.03
N GLY A 132 -16.80 1.07 -15.72
CA GLY A 132 -17.77 0.70 -14.68
C GLY A 132 -17.95 -0.79 -14.46
N LYS A 133 -17.19 -1.66 -15.12
CA LYS A 133 -17.22 -3.12 -14.97
C LYS A 133 -15.97 -3.64 -14.27
N PRO A 134 -16.06 -4.73 -13.49
CA PRO A 134 -14.90 -5.36 -12.91
C PRO A 134 -13.84 -5.68 -13.96
N ALA A 135 -12.59 -5.28 -13.70
CA ALA A 135 -11.47 -5.53 -14.59
C ALA A 135 -11.15 -7.02 -14.69
N ASP A 136 -10.76 -7.48 -15.88
CA ASP A 136 -10.28 -8.84 -16.10
C ASP A 136 -9.03 -9.12 -15.25
N LYS A 137 -8.95 -10.34 -14.69
CA LYS A 137 -7.80 -10.79 -13.87
C LYS A 137 -6.46 -10.74 -14.61
N ASN A 138 -6.49 -10.87 -15.95
CA ASN A 138 -5.31 -10.83 -16.79
C ASN A 138 -4.89 -9.38 -17.16
N SER A 139 -5.66 -8.38 -16.72
CA SER A 139 -5.27 -6.98 -16.90
C SER A 139 -3.92 -6.69 -16.25
N PRO A 140 -3.09 -5.79 -16.82
CA PRO A 140 -1.83 -5.39 -16.21
C PRO A 140 -2.01 -4.94 -14.77
N LEU A 141 -1.06 -5.26 -13.89
CA LEU A 141 -1.14 -4.92 -12.47
C LEU A 141 -1.18 -3.40 -12.26
N ILE A 142 -0.37 -2.67 -13.01
CA ILE A 142 -0.31 -1.21 -13.00
C ILE A 142 -0.76 -0.73 -14.37
N MET A 143 -1.73 0.17 -14.42
CA MET A 143 -2.11 0.91 -15.63
C MET A 143 -1.90 2.40 -15.36
N ILE A 144 -1.20 3.05 -16.27
CA ILE A 144 -0.95 4.49 -16.24
C ILE A 144 -1.79 5.11 -17.33
N GLY A 145 -2.79 5.91 -16.95
CA GLY A 145 -3.64 6.66 -17.88
C GLY A 145 -4.71 5.83 -18.57
N GLY A 146 -5.90 5.79 -18.02
CA GLY A 146 -7.08 5.16 -18.58
C GLY A 146 -8.33 5.58 -17.80
N ASP A 147 -9.51 5.19 -18.28
CA ASP A 147 -10.81 5.45 -17.63
C ASP A 147 -11.06 4.43 -16.49
N GLU A 148 -9.99 4.04 -15.80
CA GLU A 148 -10.08 3.10 -14.68
C GLU A 148 -10.39 3.81 -13.38
N THR A 149 -11.19 3.17 -12.58
CA THR A 149 -11.51 3.60 -11.23
C THR A 149 -11.25 2.47 -10.23
N TYR A 150 -11.00 2.85 -8.98
CA TYR A 150 -10.80 1.90 -7.89
C TYR A 150 -11.81 2.17 -6.80
N GLU A 151 -12.42 1.10 -6.31
CA GLU A 151 -13.38 1.15 -5.23
C GLU A 151 -13.00 0.19 -4.11
N ALA A 152 -13.25 0.62 -2.87
CA ALA A 152 -13.14 -0.26 -1.71
C ALA A 152 -14.33 -1.22 -1.66
N ARG A 153 -14.09 -2.53 -1.60
CA ARG A 153 -15.11 -3.56 -1.53
C ARG A 153 -14.85 -4.54 -0.39
N CYS A 154 -15.92 -4.99 0.25
CA CYS A 154 -15.83 -6.13 1.14
C CYS A 154 -15.74 -7.44 0.34
N ILE A 155 -15.34 -8.52 1.01
CA ILE A 155 -15.17 -9.84 0.37
C ILE A 155 -16.44 -10.32 -0.35
N LYS A 156 -17.63 -9.99 0.18
CA LYS A 156 -18.91 -10.40 -0.43
C LYS A 156 -19.26 -9.63 -1.69
N CYS A 157 -18.78 -8.39 -1.80
CA CYS A 157 -19.08 -7.48 -2.92
C CYS A 157 -17.96 -7.38 -3.94
N TYR A 158 -16.80 -7.96 -3.64
CA TYR A 158 -15.67 -8.02 -4.56
C TYR A 158 -15.92 -9.03 -5.68
N GLU A 159 -15.64 -8.63 -6.90
CA GLU A 159 -15.85 -9.42 -8.11
C GLU A 159 -14.56 -9.44 -8.94
N LEU A 160 -14.11 -10.65 -9.30
CA LEU A 160 -12.99 -10.85 -10.22
C LEU A 160 -13.47 -11.73 -11.37
N PRO A 161 -13.67 -11.17 -12.59
CA PRO A 161 -14.06 -11.93 -13.76
C PRO A 161 -13.04 -13.03 -14.09
N ASP A 162 -13.49 -14.14 -14.66
CA ASP A 162 -12.72 -15.33 -15.05
C ASP A 162 -12.15 -16.20 -13.92
N VAL A 163 -12.59 -16.00 -12.72
CA VAL A 163 -12.63 -17.11 -11.79
C VAL A 163 -13.97 -17.83 -12.03
N GLU A 164 -14.00 -18.92 -12.76
CA GLU A 164 -14.97 -19.97 -12.50
C GLU A 164 -14.73 -20.44 -11.06
N LEU A 165 -15.19 -19.64 -10.13
CA LEU A 165 -15.44 -20.10 -8.79
C LEU A 165 -16.51 -21.16 -8.98
N GLU A 166 -16.10 -22.44 -9.15
CA GLU A 166 -16.93 -23.49 -8.62
C GLU A 166 -17.45 -22.95 -7.29
N LYS A 167 -18.76 -22.74 -7.21
CA LYS A 167 -19.47 -22.36 -6.00
C LYS A 167 -19.37 -23.48 -4.96
N LYS A 168 -18.16 -23.93 -4.66
CA LYS A 168 -17.87 -24.65 -3.45
C LYS A 168 -18.08 -23.64 -2.34
N LYS A 169 -19.16 -23.82 -1.61
CA LYS A 169 -19.41 -23.23 -0.30
C LYS A 169 -18.14 -23.38 0.54
N ARG A 170 -17.18 -22.48 0.37
CA ARG A 170 -16.04 -22.37 1.29
C ARG A 170 -16.57 -21.69 2.53
N GLY A 171 -16.87 -22.53 3.53
CA GLY A 171 -17.03 -22.04 4.89
C GLY A 171 -15.76 -21.25 5.23
N PHE A 172 -15.90 -19.96 5.51
CA PHE A 172 -14.80 -19.13 5.96
C PHE A 172 -14.29 -19.67 7.30
N LYS A 173 -13.10 -20.24 7.30
CA LYS A 173 -12.34 -20.43 8.55
C LYS A 173 -11.58 -19.14 8.82
N VAL A 174 -11.95 -18.44 9.87
CA VAL A 174 -11.15 -17.34 10.41
C VAL A 174 -9.89 -17.97 11.00
N LEU A 175 -8.73 -17.69 10.44
CA LEU A 175 -7.45 -18.05 11.04
C LEU A 175 -7.13 -16.99 12.11
N ASN A 176 -7.34 -17.35 13.36
CA ASN A 176 -6.84 -16.56 14.49
C ASN A 176 -5.41 -17.01 14.80
N PHE A 177 -4.44 -16.17 14.50
CA PHE A 177 -3.08 -16.37 14.99
C PHE A 177 -3.01 -15.81 16.41
N VAL A 178 -2.91 -16.72 17.38
CA VAL A 178 -2.53 -16.36 18.75
C VAL A 178 -1.02 -16.58 18.82
N GLY A 179 -0.26 -15.49 18.73
CA GLY A 179 1.18 -15.53 19.01
C GLY A 179 1.39 -15.76 20.52
N LYS A 180 2.32 -16.66 20.84
CA LYS A 180 2.87 -16.80 22.20
C LYS A 180 3.94 -15.76 22.40
#